data_ccf7f423f502ed90b5261799546a1bcb
#
_entry.id   ccf7f423f502ed90b5261799546a1bcb
#
_cell.length_a   1.000
_cell.length_b   1.000
_cell.length_c   1.000
_cell.angle_alpha   90.00
_cell.angle_beta   90.00
_cell.angle_gamma   90.00
#
_symmetry.space_group_name_H-M   'P 1'
#
loop_
_entity.id
_entity.type
_entity.pdbx_description
1 polymer ?
#
loop_
_entity_poly.entity_id
_entity_poly.type
_entity_poly.pdbx_seq_one_letter_code
_entity_poly.pdbx_strand_id
1 'polypeptide(L)'
;MMKKLLFLAATTAICSAAPMPNVIYILADDLGYGEVGYNGQEKIQTPELDAMAAAGMRFTDHYCGNAVCAASRASLMTGKHPGHAYIRANSPGYPNGQMPLLEGTETVGKLMQRAGYKTAVIGKWGLGSTWDSGSPNKQGFDHFFGYTDQVLAHNYYPEYLWRNSEKVMLDNGKGKENDYSHDLMTVEALDFIEGAKQEPFFLYLAYTIPHTAYQVPDLAQYADKDWPENMKKHAAMTSRMDRDIGTIKRRLEELGLAENTLIMFNSDNGAHGMSGSLAFFQTSGDLRGKKRQVYDGGVRSPMIAYWPGKVPAGSVSDHISSFWDMLPTMAELTGEPVAGETDGISMLPTLLGNDDQQQEHKYLYWELYEGSPNQAVRMGKWKGVVADRRKGMKIELYDITADEGEKSDVAAEYPEVVSEIRKALIEAHEPSPYWSKDNAPLFDTKAACEANGVEPAPAKPKKKKSK
;
A
#
# COMPACT_ATOMS: atom_id res chain seq x y z
N MET A 1 -64.87 -45.40 -8.90
CA MET A 1 -64.04 -44.70 -7.89
C MET A 1 -62.69 -44.42 -8.53
N MET A 2 -62.47 -43.21 -9.09
CA MET A 2 -61.18 -42.79 -9.68
C MET A 2 -60.43 -41.98 -8.62
N LYS A 3 -59.25 -42.47 -8.19
CA LYS A 3 -58.32 -41.76 -7.31
C LYS A 3 -57.53 -40.74 -8.15
N LYS A 4 -57.77 -39.44 -7.93
CA LYS A 4 -56.90 -38.38 -8.45
C LYS A 4 -55.60 -38.36 -7.65
N LEU A 5 -54.44 -38.66 -8.28
CA LEU A 5 -53.14 -38.41 -7.75
C LEU A 5 -52.84 -36.90 -7.93
N LEU A 6 -52.68 -36.14 -6.86
CA LEU A 6 -52.10 -34.81 -6.87
C LEU A 6 -50.58 -34.96 -6.90
N PHE A 7 -49.94 -34.52 -8.00
CA PHE A 7 -48.50 -34.29 -8.05
C PHE A 7 -48.19 -32.92 -7.42
N LEU A 8 -47.57 -32.94 -6.25
CA LEU A 8 -46.99 -31.75 -5.63
C LEU A 8 -45.63 -31.50 -6.29
N ALA A 9 -45.53 -30.50 -7.16
CA ALA A 9 -44.25 -30.05 -7.69
C ALA A 9 -43.53 -29.23 -6.62
N ALA A 10 -42.49 -29.80 -6.02
CA ALA A 10 -41.57 -29.08 -5.15
C ALA A 10 -40.67 -28.19 -6.01
N THR A 11 -40.95 -26.91 -6.05
CA THR A 11 -40.02 -25.89 -6.62
C THR A 11 -38.89 -25.72 -5.60
N THR A 12 -37.76 -26.34 -5.83
CA THR A 12 -36.51 -26.00 -5.16
C THR A 12 -36.10 -24.60 -5.63
N ALA A 13 -36.29 -23.63 -4.77
CA ALA A 13 -35.67 -22.32 -4.94
C ALA A 13 -34.13 -22.51 -4.89
N ILE A 14 -33.47 -22.44 -6.02
CA ILE A 14 -32.02 -22.33 -6.07
C ILE A 14 -31.71 -20.93 -5.51
N CYS A 15 -31.32 -20.88 -4.25
CA CYS A 15 -30.74 -19.68 -3.65
C CYS A 15 -29.40 -19.47 -4.39
N SER A 16 -29.38 -18.67 -5.43
CA SER A 16 -28.13 -18.24 -6.04
C SER A 16 -27.41 -17.41 -5.00
N ALA A 17 -26.27 -17.91 -4.53
CA ALA A 17 -25.37 -17.09 -3.72
C ALA A 17 -25.09 -15.79 -4.50
N ALA A 18 -25.06 -14.65 -3.80
CA ALA A 18 -24.68 -13.41 -4.43
C ALA A 18 -23.29 -13.58 -5.10
N PRO A 19 -23.07 -13.02 -6.28
CA PRO A 19 -21.79 -13.16 -6.94
C PRO A 19 -20.69 -12.57 -6.07
N MET A 20 -19.55 -13.26 -5.97
CA MET A 20 -18.38 -12.75 -5.26
C MET A 20 -17.95 -11.40 -5.90
N PRO A 21 -17.70 -10.35 -5.11
CA PRO A 21 -17.34 -9.05 -5.65
C PRO A 21 -15.93 -9.06 -6.23
N ASN A 22 -15.69 -8.33 -7.30
CA ASN A 22 -14.34 -8.00 -7.73
C ASN A 22 -13.70 -7.04 -6.73
N VAL A 23 -12.37 -7.09 -6.61
CA VAL A 23 -11.61 -6.19 -5.76
C VAL A 23 -10.47 -5.57 -6.55
N ILE A 24 -10.39 -4.25 -6.56
CA ILE A 24 -9.26 -3.49 -7.09
C ILE A 24 -8.63 -2.70 -5.93
N TYR A 25 -7.40 -3.02 -5.59
CA TYR A 25 -6.62 -2.27 -4.62
C TYR A 25 -5.57 -1.44 -5.34
N ILE A 26 -5.76 -0.13 -5.36
CA ILE A 26 -4.86 0.82 -6.03
C ILE A 26 -3.93 1.42 -5.00
N LEU A 27 -2.62 1.32 -5.24
CA LEU A 27 -1.59 1.85 -4.37
C LEU A 27 -0.71 2.84 -5.13
N ALA A 28 -0.68 4.10 -4.67
CA ALA A 28 0.29 5.09 -5.10
C ALA A 28 1.63 4.89 -4.36
N ASP A 29 2.73 5.38 -4.94
CA ASP A 29 4.08 5.31 -4.37
C ASP A 29 4.54 6.71 -3.96
N ASP A 30 4.77 6.92 -2.66
CA ASP A 30 5.20 8.20 -2.07
C ASP A 30 4.16 9.36 -2.20
N LEU A 31 2.88 9.08 -2.35
CA LEU A 31 1.84 10.11 -2.36
C LEU A 31 1.53 10.54 -0.92
N GLY A 32 1.70 11.81 -0.61
CA GLY A 32 1.39 12.36 0.71
C GLY A 32 -0.10 12.51 0.96
N TYR A 33 -0.49 12.50 2.25
CA TYR A 33 -1.89 12.66 2.68
C TYR A 33 -2.56 13.93 2.13
N GLY A 34 -1.80 15.03 2.03
CA GLY A 34 -2.27 16.32 1.53
C GLY A 34 -2.11 16.51 0.01
N GLU A 35 -1.84 15.47 -0.79
CA GLU A 35 -1.63 15.62 -2.23
C GLU A 35 -2.87 15.33 -3.08
N VAL A 36 -4.01 15.11 -2.46
CA VAL A 36 -5.30 14.81 -3.11
C VAL A 36 -6.34 15.87 -2.76
N GLY A 37 -7.22 16.20 -3.72
CA GLY A 37 -8.20 17.27 -3.58
C GLY A 37 -9.16 17.05 -2.41
N TYR A 38 -9.65 15.84 -2.20
CA TYR A 38 -10.54 15.50 -1.07
C TYR A 38 -9.89 15.65 0.32
N ASN A 39 -8.56 15.84 0.41
CA ASN A 39 -7.82 16.21 1.62
C ASN A 39 -7.32 17.67 1.59
N GLY A 40 -7.87 18.51 0.68
CA GLY A 40 -7.61 19.94 0.64
C GLY A 40 -6.50 20.40 -0.30
N GLN A 41 -6.01 19.55 -1.22
CA GLN A 41 -5.03 19.98 -2.23
C GLN A 41 -5.67 20.88 -3.28
N GLU A 42 -5.11 22.07 -3.46
CA GLU A 42 -5.62 23.06 -4.43
C GLU A 42 -4.76 23.14 -5.70
N LYS A 43 -3.48 22.82 -5.63
CA LYS A 43 -2.55 22.98 -6.75
C LYS A 43 -2.52 21.76 -7.65
N ILE A 44 -2.50 20.55 -7.06
CA ILE A 44 -2.56 19.29 -7.80
C ILE A 44 -4.03 18.91 -8.00
N GLN A 45 -4.43 18.62 -9.22
CA GLN A 45 -5.80 18.31 -9.56
C GLN A 45 -6.04 16.80 -9.56
N THR A 46 -7.00 16.33 -8.74
CA THR A 46 -7.39 14.92 -8.63
C THR A 46 -8.90 14.72 -8.71
N PRO A 47 -9.57 15.21 -9.77
CA PRO A 47 -11.02 15.23 -9.85
C PRO A 47 -11.69 13.85 -9.84
N GLU A 48 -11.02 12.80 -10.36
CA GLU A 48 -11.56 11.44 -10.38
C GLU A 48 -11.52 10.80 -8.99
N LEU A 49 -10.43 11.00 -8.23
CA LEU A 49 -10.32 10.59 -6.83
C LEU A 49 -11.29 11.38 -5.94
N ASP A 50 -11.46 12.70 -6.18
CA ASP A 50 -12.41 13.55 -5.44
C ASP A 50 -13.84 13.07 -5.68
N ALA A 51 -14.19 12.74 -6.94
CA ALA A 51 -15.49 12.17 -7.27
C ALA A 51 -15.69 10.78 -6.66
N MET A 52 -14.63 9.96 -6.60
CA MET A 52 -14.67 8.64 -5.98
C MET A 52 -14.86 8.76 -4.45
N ALA A 53 -14.20 9.71 -3.79
CA ALA A 53 -14.40 10.01 -2.38
C ALA A 53 -15.82 10.49 -2.07
N ALA A 54 -16.38 11.36 -2.93
CA ALA A 54 -17.74 11.87 -2.79
C ALA A 54 -18.82 10.80 -3.02
N ALA A 55 -18.53 9.78 -3.82
CA ALA A 55 -19.45 8.67 -4.13
C ALA A 55 -19.18 7.40 -3.30
N GLY A 56 -18.15 7.39 -2.47
CA GLY A 56 -17.73 6.30 -1.61
C GLY A 56 -17.54 6.75 -0.16
N MET A 57 -16.56 6.15 0.50
CA MET A 57 -16.16 6.45 1.88
C MET A 57 -14.71 6.95 1.91
N ARG A 58 -14.47 8.08 2.58
CA ARG A 58 -13.14 8.60 2.89
C ARG A 58 -12.76 8.22 4.31
N PHE A 59 -11.51 7.78 4.50
CA PHE A 59 -10.97 7.47 5.82
C PHE A 59 -10.04 8.59 6.28
N THR A 60 -10.21 9.05 7.54
CA THR A 60 -9.35 10.08 8.14
C THR A 60 -8.20 9.48 8.95
N ASP A 61 -8.38 8.27 9.50
CA ASP A 61 -7.45 7.59 10.39
C ASP A 61 -7.01 6.22 9.86
N HIS A 62 -6.74 6.14 8.54
CA HIS A 62 -6.14 4.96 7.93
C HIS A 62 -4.63 5.14 7.76
N TYR A 63 -3.88 4.07 8.06
CA TYR A 63 -2.43 4.11 8.11
C TYR A 63 -1.79 3.09 7.18
N CYS A 64 -0.69 3.49 6.51
CA CYS A 64 0.14 2.55 5.77
C CYS A 64 0.93 1.62 6.71
N GLY A 65 1.44 0.52 6.16
CA GLY A 65 2.14 -0.50 6.95
C GLY A 65 3.46 -0.02 7.55
N ASN A 66 4.16 0.89 6.89
CA ASN A 66 5.40 1.50 7.39
C ASN A 66 5.71 2.79 6.62
N ALA A 67 6.67 3.58 7.10
CA ALA A 67 7.10 4.82 6.46
C ALA A 67 8.07 4.61 5.28
N VAL A 68 8.15 3.39 4.72
CA VAL A 68 8.93 3.05 3.51
C VAL A 68 8.30 1.91 2.72
N CYS A 69 8.50 1.93 1.40
CA CYS A 69 7.80 1.11 0.41
C CYS A 69 7.78 -0.40 0.73
N ALA A 70 8.95 -1.08 0.80
CA ALA A 70 8.97 -2.54 0.92
C ALA A 70 8.33 -3.04 2.21
N ALA A 71 8.63 -2.39 3.34
CA ALA A 71 8.07 -2.77 4.64
C ALA A 71 6.55 -2.52 4.69
N SER A 72 6.08 -1.41 4.11
CA SER A 72 4.66 -1.09 4.03
C SER A 72 3.90 -2.11 3.15
N ARG A 73 4.43 -2.40 1.96
CA ARG A 73 3.86 -3.41 1.04
C ARG A 73 3.89 -4.81 1.65
N ALA A 74 4.91 -5.17 2.43
CA ALA A 74 4.95 -6.42 3.17
C ALA A 74 3.83 -6.51 4.21
N SER A 75 3.60 -5.45 4.98
CA SER A 75 2.49 -5.39 5.94
C SER A 75 1.12 -5.55 5.25
N LEU A 76 0.92 -4.85 4.11
CA LEU A 76 -0.29 -4.96 3.31
C LEU A 76 -0.55 -6.40 2.85
N MET A 77 0.49 -7.06 2.33
CA MET A 77 0.36 -8.41 1.77
C MET A 77 0.20 -9.48 2.84
N THR A 78 0.84 -9.32 4.01
CA THR A 78 0.96 -10.41 5.00
C THR A 78 0.05 -10.27 6.21
N GLY A 79 -0.64 -9.15 6.37
CA GLY A 79 -1.46 -8.89 7.56
C GLY A 79 -0.65 -8.77 8.85
N LYS A 80 0.65 -8.43 8.75
CA LYS A 80 1.56 -8.28 9.89
C LYS A 80 2.03 -6.83 10.04
N HIS A 81 1.93 -6.29 11.26
CA HIS A 81 2.54 -4.99 11.55
C HIS A 81 4.09 -5.10 11.59
N PRO A 82 4.83 -3.98 11.46
CA PRO A 82 6.30 -4.01 11.33
C PRO A 82 7.05 -4.75 12.44
N GLY A 83 6.49 -4.86 13.64
CA GLY A 83 7.10 -5.59 14.75
C GLY A 83 7.14 -7.09 14.57
N HIS A 84 6.23 -7.66 13.78
CA HIS A 84 6.12 -9.09 13.47
C HIS A 84 6.47 -9.39 12.00
N ALA A 85 6.46 -8.36 11.13
CA ALA A 85 6.78 -8.54 9.72
C ALA A 85 8.24 -8.99 9.51
N TYR A 86 8.43 -9.85 8.49
CA TYR A 86 9.76 -10.29 8.08
C TYR A 86 10.55 -9.16 7.40
N ILE A 87 9.89 -8.34 6.56
CA ILE A 87 10.49 -7.19 5.87
C ILE A 87 10.12 -5.91 6.64
N ARG A 88 11.13 -5.23 7.24
CA ARG A 88 10.93 -4.05 8.11
C ARG A 88 11.55 -2.76 7.58
N ALA A 89 12.22 -2.82 6.42
CA ALA A 89 12.77 -1.67 5.70
C ALA A 89 13.05 -2.05 4.24
N ASN A 90 13.44 -1.07 3.41
CA ASN A 90 14.05 -1.36 2.12
C ASN A 90 15.42 -2.02 2.32
N SER A 91 15.81 -2.90 1.42
CA SER A 91 17.03 -3.70 1.54
C SER A 91 17.94 -3.49 0.32
N PRO A 92 18.57 -2.31 0.18
CA PRO A 92 19.36 -1.97 -1.01
C PRO A 92 20.63 -2.81 -1.20
N GLY A 93 21.07 -3.53 -0.16
CA GLY A 93 22.19 -4.46 -0.22
C GLY A 93 21.86 -5.85 -0.76
N TYR A 94 20.56 -6.18 -0.87
CA TYR A 94 20.11 -7.47 -1.38
C TYR A 94 20.21 -7.51 -2.91
N PRO A 95 20.38 -8.70 -3.54
CA PRO A 95 20.29 -8.80 -4.99
C PRO A 95 19.01 -8.11 -5.51
N ASN A 96 19.14 -7.25 -6.50
CA ASN A 96 18.06 -6.41 -7.05
C ASN A 96 17.41 -5.43 -6.04
N GLY A 97 18.13 -5.06 -4.98
CA GLY A 97 17.71 -3.98 -4.09
C GLY A 97 16.54 -4.29 -3.18
N GLN A 98 16.25 -5.57 -2.93
CA GLN A 98 15.15 -5.94 -2.04
C GLN A 98 15.31 -7.34 -1.45
N MET A 99 14.60 -7.57 -0.34
CA MET A 99 14.47 -8.84 0.36
C MET A 99 13.21 -9.58 -0.11
N PRO A 100 13.28 -10.87 -0.48
CA PRO A 100 12.10 -11.63 -0.88
C PRO A 100 11.26 -12.04 0.33
N LEU A 101 9.95 -12.12 0.17
CA LEU A 101 9.08 -12.83 1.12
C LEU A 101 9.52 -14.30 1.23
N LEU A 102 9.38 -14.86 2.44
CA LEU A 102 9.74 -16.26 2.68
C LEU A 102 8.77 -17.21 1.97
N GLU A 103 9.27 -18.40 1.65
CA GLU A 103 8.42 -19.49 1.21
C GLU A 103 7.40 -19.84 2.29
N GLY A 104 6.16 -20.11 1.90
CA GLY A 104 5.09 -20.42 2.85
C GLY A 104 4.44 -19.21 3.54
N THR A 105 4.95 -17.98 3.34
CA THR A 105 4.27 -16.78 3.85
C THR A 105 2.85 -16.70 3.33
N GLU A 106 1.87 -16.51 4.23
CA GLU A 106 0.51 -16.18 3.84
C GLU A 106 0.44 -14.76 3.30
N THR A 107 -0.30 -14.58 2.21
CA THR A 107 -0.48 -13.27 1.57
C THR A 107 -1.92 -13.08 1.12
N VAL A 108 -2.32 -11.82 0.96
CA VAL A 108 -3.62 -11.48 0.37
C VAL A 108 -3.80 -12.17 -0.99
N GLY A 109 -2.74 -12.21 -1.83
CA GLY A 109 -2.78 -12.90 -3.14
C GLY A 109 -3.13 -14.39 -3.00
N LYS A 110 -2.47 -15.11 -2.09
CA LYS A 110 -2.74 -16.54 -1.84
C LYS A 110 -4.14 -16.78 -1.30
N LEU A 111 -4.60 -15.95 -0.37
CA LEU A 111 -5.95 -16.02 0.15
C LEU A 111 -6.98 -15.83 -0.97
N MET A 112 -6.84 -14.79 -1.78
CA MET A 112 -7.76 -14.51 -2.88
C MET A 112 -7.73 -15.64 -3.95
N GLN A 113 -6.56 -16.19 -4.24
CA GLN A 113 -6.44 -17.32 -5.15
C GLN A 113 -7.16 -18.58 -4.61
N ARG A 114 -7.02 -18.90 -3.31
CA ARG A 114 -7.77 -20.00 -2.67
C ARG A 114 -9.27 -19.75 -2.65
N ALA A 115 -9.68 -18.50 -2.52
CA ALA A 115 -11.10 -18.10 -2.64
C ALA A 115 -11.65 -18.18 -4.07
N GLY A 116 -10.84 -18.56 -5.06
CA GLY A 116 -11.27 -18.77 -6.45
C GLY A 116 -11.22 -17.51 -7.33
N TYR A 117 -10.51 -16.47 -6.91
CA TYR A 117 -10.33 -15.26 -7.70
C TYR A 117 -9.23 -15.42 -8.75
N LYS A 118 -9.41 -14.80 -9.92
CA LYS A 118 -8.30 -14.45 -10.81
C LYS A 118 -7.50 -13.34 -10.17
N THR A 119 -6.20 -13.52 -10.04
CA THR A 119 -5.37 -12.59 -9.26
C THR A 119 -4.30 -11.94 -10.14
N ALA A 120 -4.17 -10.62 -10.05
CA ALA A 120 -3.10 -9.90 -10.72
C ALA A 120 -2.42 -8.90 -9.79
N VAL A 121 -1.10 -8.74 -9.97
CA VAL A 121 -0.37 -7.57 -9.50
C VAL A 121 0.25 -6.85 -10.69
N ILE A 122 -0.07 -5.57 -10.83
CA ILE A 122 0.42 -4.71 -11.92
C ILE A 122 1.09 -3.49 -11.30
N GLY A 123 2.36 -3.26 -11.64
CA GLY A 123 3.15 -2.15 -11.12
C GLY A 123 4.37 -2.59 -10.31
N LYS A 124 4.65 -1.87 -9.21
CA LYS A 124 5.80 -2.12 -8.34
C LYS A 124 5.49 -3.17 -7.30
N TRP A 125 6.16 -4.32 -7.38
CA TRP A 125 6.05 -5.39 -6.39
C TRP A 125 6.87 -5.12 -5.13
N GLY A 126 8.20 -5.18 -5.24
CA GLY A 126 9.12 -4.82 -4.18
C GLY A 126 9.24 -5.83 -3.02
N LEU A 127 8.81 -7.07 -3.18
CA LEU A 127 8.82 -8.12 -2.15
C LEU A 127 9.47 -9.43 -2.61
N GLY A 128 10.27 -9.37 -3.66
CA GLY A 128 11.02 -10.47 -4.26
C GLY A 128 11.15 -10.33 -5.76
N SER A 129 11.99 -11.16 -6.35
CA SER A 129 12.26 -11.23 -7.78
C SER A 129 11.50 -12.37 -8.43
N THR A 130 11.46 -12.42 -9.76
CA THR A 130 10.73 -13.47 -10.48
C THR A 130 11.24 -14.89 -10.25
N TRP A 131 12.47 -15.04 -9.76
CA TRP A 131 13.15 -16.34 -9.54
C TRP A 131 13.23 -16.78 -8.09
N ASP A 132 12.99 -15.91 -7.10
CA ASP A 132 13.10 -16.24 -5.67
C ASP A 132 11.75 -16.63 -5.03
N SER A 133 11.73 -16.84 -3.71
CA SER A 133 10.52 -17.19 -2.96
C SER A 133 9.48 -16.08 -2.95
N GLY A 134 9.92 -14.82 -3.02
CA GLY A 134 9.05 -13.65 -3.04
C GLY A 134 8.48 -13.32 -4.41
N SER A 135 8.67 -14.15 -5.44
CA SER A 135 8.07 -13.94 -6.76
C SER A 135 6.57 -13.69 -6.67
N PRO A 136 6.01 -12.68 -7.36
CA PRO A 136 4.57 -12.44 -7.38
C PRO A 136 3.74 -13.70 -7.66
N ASN A 137 4.16 -14.50 -8.64
CA ASN A 137 3.45 -15.73 -9.00
C ASN A 137 3.52 -16.80 -7.90
N LYS A 138 4.57 -16.84 -7.06
CA LYS A 138 4.65 -17.73 -5.89
C LYS A 138 3.89 -17.17 -4.68
N GLN A 139 3.56 -15.89 -4.70
CA GLN A 139 2.84 -15.21 -3.64
C GLN A 139 1.33 -15.05 -3.95
N GLY A 140 0.79 -15.87 -4.88
CA GLY A 140 -0.63 -16.01 -5.13
C GLY A 140 -1.18 -15.08 -6.21
N PHE A 141 -0.34 -14.60 -7.13
CA PHE A 141 -0.80 -13.83 -8.28
C PHE A 141 -0.63 -14.64 -9.57
N ASP A 142 -1.74 -14.88 -10.29
CA ASP A 142 -1.75 -15.59 -11.57
C ASP A 142 -1.06 -14.77 -12.66
N HIS A 143 -1.16 -13.44 -12.55
CA HIS A 143 -0.60 -12.50 -13.49
C HIS A 143 0.23 -11.42 -12.79
N PHE A 144 1.41 -11.16 -13.32
CA PHE A 144 2.29 -10.06 -12.92
C PHE A 144 2.76 -9.27 -14.12
N PHE A 145 2.66 -7.93 -14.04
CA PHE A 145 3.30 -7.02 -14.98
C PHE A 145 3.88 -5.80 -14.27
N GLY A 146 5.19 -5.54 -14.41
CA GLY A 146 5.81 -4.35 -13.82
C GLY A 146 7.23 -4.54 -13.33
N TYR A 147 7.53 -3.93 -12.20
CA TYR A 147 8.85 -3.91 -11.57
C TYR A 147 8.91 -4.89 -10.40
N THR A 148 9.95 -5.73 -10.38
CA THR A 148 10.22 -6.59 -9.22
C THR A 148 10.97 -5.86 -8.11
N ASP A 149 11.84 -4.90 -8.46
CA ASP A 149 12.77 -4.26 -7.53
C ASP A 149 12.49 -2.75 -7.32
N GLN A 150 12.96 -2.24 -6.18
CA GLN A 150 12.78 -0.85 -5.79
C GLN A 150 13.57 0.13 -6.64
N VAL A 151 14.75 -0.26 -7.14
CA VAL A 151 15.68 0.65 -7.83
C VAL A 151 15.22 0.90 -9.26
N LEU A 152 14.86 -0.17 -10.00
CA LEU A 152 14.36 -0.04 -11.36
C LEU A 152 13.04 0.74 -11.41
N ALA A 153 12.20 0.61 -10.38
CA ALA A 153 10.93 1.32 -10.27
C ALA A 153 11.05 2.85 -10.13
N HIS A 154 12.26 3.38 -9.97
CA HIS A 154 12.53 4.83 -10.01
C HIS A 154 12.83 5.36 -11.41
N ASN A 155 12.76 4.52 -12.44
CA ASN A 155 12.92 4.88 -13.85
C ASN A 155 11.61 4.62 -14.59
N TYR A 156 10.96 5.67 -15.10
CA TYR A 156 9.67 5.56 -15.77
C TYR A 156 9.78 5.27 -17.27
N TYR A 157 11.00 5.27 -17.80
CA TYR A 157 11.34 4.82 -19.16
C TYR A 157 12.40 3.72 -19.09
N PRO A 158 12.10 2.58 -18.41
CA PRO A 158 13.03 1.47 -18.27
C PRO A 158 13.25 0.76 -19.63
N GLU A 159 14.35 0.06 -19.77
CA GLU A 159 14.59 -0.76 -20.98
C GLU A 159 13.69 -2.00 -21.04
N TYR A 160 13.17 -2.44 -19.89
CA TYR A 160 12.26 -3.57 -19.79
C TYR A 160 11.36 -3.49 -18.55
N LEU A 161 10.23 -4.18 -18.63
CA LEU A 161 9.42 -4.60 -17.50
C LEU A 161 9.35 -6.13 -17.44
N TRP A 162 8.82 -6.66 -16.37
CA TRP A 162 8.56 -8.08 -16.26
C TRP A 162 7.09 -8.38 -16.55
N ARG A 163 6.82 -9.45 -17.32
CA ARG A 163 5.51 -10.11 -17.38
C ARG A 163 5.70 -11.53 -16.86
N ASN A 164 5.17 -11.83 -15.68
CA ASN A 164 5.47 -13.03 -14.93
C ASN A 164 7.00 -13.23 -14.77
N SER A 165 7.58 -14.27 -15.39
CA SER A 165 9.01 -14.53 -15.34
C SER A 165 9.79 -14.04 -16.58
N GLU A 166 9.12 -13.37 -17.52
CA GLU A 166 9.71 -12.97 -18.81
C GLU A 166 9.93 -11.45 -18.86
N LYS A 167 11.04 -11.03 -19.47
CA LYS A 167 11.29 -9.62 -19.75
C LYS A 167 10.53 -9.17 -20.98
N VAL A 168 9.72 -8.15 -20.83
CA VAL A 168 9.11 -7.40 -21.93
C VAL A 168 10.03 -6.22 -22.25
N MET A 169 10.73 -6.30 -23.36
CA MET A 169 11.63 -5.23 -23.81
C MET A 169 10.83 -4.05 -24.33
N LEU A 170 11.21 -2.84 -23.91
CA LEU A 170 10.56 -1.58 -24.26
C LEU A 170 11.42 -0.78 -25.23
N ASP A 171 10.81 0.09 -26.05
CA ASP A 171 11.53 0.97 -26.97
C ASP A 171 12.09 2.22 -26.24
N ASN A 172 12.74 1.95 -25.12
CA ASN A 172 13.49 2.90 -24.31
C ASN A 172 14.99 2.58 -24.41
N GLY A 173 15.81 3.41 -23.93
CA GLY A 173 17.27 3.21 -23.98
C GLY A 173 17.96 3.98 -25.11
N LYS A 174 19.27 4.15 -25.00
CA LYS A 174 20.06 5.02 -25.89
C LYS A 174 19.49 6.44 -26.01
N GLY A 175 18.83 6.95 -24.96
CA GLY A 175 18.21 8.28 -24.94
C GLY A 175 16.79 8.34 -25.51
N LYS A 176 16.17 7.21 -25.86
CA LYS A 176 14.74 7.13 -26.22
C LYS A 176 13.88 7.07 -24.94
N GLU A 177 12.73 7.70 -25.00
CA GLU A 177 11.69 7.72 -23.96
C GLU A 177 10.31 7.53 -24.63
N ASN A 178 10.13 6.37 -25.32
CA ASN A 178 8.92 6.09 -26.10
C ASN A 178 7.84 5.41 -25.27
N ASP A 179 8.23 4.50 -24.37
CA ASP A 179 7.31 3.67 -23.62
C ASP A 179 7.29 4.10 -22.14
N TYR A 180 6.31 4.90 -21.77
CA TYR A 180 6.13 5.35 -20.38
C TYR A 180 5.49 4.24 -19.57
N SER A 181 6.20 3.75 -18.56
CA SER A 181 5.81 2.56 -17.80
C SER A 181 4.46 2.65 -17.10
N HIS A 182 4.07 3.84 -16.61
CA HIS A 182 2.77 4.03 -15.97
C HIS A 182 1.61 3.80 -16.96
N ASP A 183 1.73 4.31 -18.19
CA ASP A 183 0.70 4.12 -19.22
C ASP A 183 0.56 2.64 -19.59
N LEU A 184 1.71 1.94 -19.71
CA LEU A 184 1.70 0.50 -19.98
C LEU A 184 1.03 -0.30 -18.84
N MET A 185 1.24 0.10 -17.58
CA MET A 185 0.57 -0.52 -16.43
C MET A 185 -0.94 -0.30 -16.47
N THR A 186 -1.38 0.89 -16.87
CA THR A 186 -2.82 1.18 -17.01
C THR A 186 -3.45 0.35 -18.13
N VAL A 187 -2.78 0.24 -19.28
CA VAL A 187 -3.23 -0.63 -20.38
C VAL A 187 -3.33 -2.09 -19.92
N GLU A 188 -2.29 -2.62 -19.28
CA GLU A 188 -2.28 -4.00 -18.78
C GLU A 188 -3.38 -4.26 -17.74
N ALA A 189 -3.70 -3.25 -16.89
CA ALA A 189 -4.81 -3.34 -15.93
C ALA A 189 -6.17 -3.41 -16.63
N LEU A 190 -6.38 -2.63 -17.67
CA LEU A 190 -7.61 -2.65 -18.47
C LEU A 190 -7.76 -3.99 -19.23
N ASP A 191 -6.67 -4.52 -19.79
CA ASP A 191 -6.65 -5.81 -20.48
C ASP A 191 -6.94 -6.95 -19.49
N PHE A 192 -6.38 -6.90 -18.27
CA PHE A 192 -6.67 -7.88 -17.23
C PHE A 192 -8.15 -7.87 -16.83
N ILE A 193 -8.73 -6.67 -16.57
CA ILE A 193 -10.16 -6.53 -16.23
C ILE A 193 -11.04 -7.09 -17.35
N GLU A 194 -10.75 -6.77 -18.60
CA GLU A 194 -11.48 -7.29 -19.75
C GLU A 194 -11.39 -8.82 -19.84
N GLY A 195 -10.18 -9.37 -19.63
CA GLY A 195 -9.93 -10.82 -19.69
C GLY A 195 -10.61 -11.59 -18.55
N ALA A 196 -10.76 -10.96 -17.37
CA ALA A 196 -11.34 -11.57 -16.17
C ALA A 196 -12.84 -11.28 -15.97
N LYS A 197 -13.50 -10.54 -16.86
CA LYS A 197 -14.87 -10.03 -16.68
C LYS A 197 -15.97 -11.06 -16.40
N GLN A 198 -15.73 -12.34 -16.59
CA GLN A 198 -16.69 -13.43 -16.31
C GLN A 198 -16.38 -14.19 -15.03
N GLU A 199 -15.32 -13.86 -14.33
CA GLU A 199 -14.84 -14.50 -13.11
C GLU A 199 -14.59 -13.43 -12.03
N PRO A 200 -14.72 -13.74 -10.74
CA PRO A 200 -14.29 -12.79 -9.72
C PRO A 200 -12.78 -12.56 -9.82
N PHE A 201 -12.35 -11.30 -9.71
CA PHE A 201 -10.93 -10.97 -9.80
C PHE A 201 -10.46 -10.06 -8.66
N PHE A 202 -9.19 -10.23 -8.31
CA PHE A 202 -8.43 -9.36 -7.43
C PHE A 202 -7.28 -8.73 -8.20
N LEU A 203 -7.33 -7.42 -8.36
CA LEU A 203 -6.26 -6.63 -8.98
C LEU A 203 -5.56 -5.76 -7.92
N TYR A 204 -4.30 -6.06 -7.63
CA TYR A 204 -3.41 -5.17 -6.90
C TYR A 204 -2.67 -4.28 -7.89
N LEU A 205 -3.15 -3.05 -8.07
CA LEU A 205 -2.59 -2.05 -8.98
C LEU A 205 -1.64 -1.14 -8.21
N ALA A 206 -0.36 -1.52 -8.19
CA ALA A 206 0.69 -0.87 -7.45
C ALA A 206 1.46 0.14 -8.32
N TYR A 207 0.84 1.27 -8.60
CA TYR A 207 1.46 2.34 -9.38
C TYR A 207 2.77 2.82 -8.75
N THR A 208 3.69 3.32 -9.59
CA THR A 208 4.98 3.83 -9.15
C THR A 208 5.00 5.36 -8.99
N ILE A 209 3.95 6.05 -9.45
CA ILE A 209 3.83 7.51 -9.36
C ILE A 209 3.07 7.91 -8.08
N PRO A 210 3.39 9.09 -7.51
CA PRO A 210 4.32 10.12 -7.98
C PRO A 210 5.75 10.02 -7.42
N HIS A 211 6.30 8.82 -7.15
CA HIS A 211 7.67 8.66 -6.64
C HIS A 211 8.70 9.36 -7.55
N THR A 212 9.76 9.91 -6.98
CA THR A 212 10.92 10.43 -7.73
C THR A 212 11.70 9.29 -8.44
N ALA A 213 12.32 9.48 -9.62
CA ALA A 213 12.53 10.75 -10.34
C ALA A 213 11.23 11.23 -10.98
N TYR A 214 11.01 12.55 -11.02
CA TYR A 214 9.83 13.10 -11.69
C TYR A 214 10.03 13.07 -13.20
N GLN A 215 9.47 12.06 -13.84
CA GLN A 215 9.45 11.86 -15.29
C GLN A 215 7.99 11.68 -15.74
N VAL A 216 7.60 12.38 -16.77
CA VAL A 216 6.24 12.33 -17.32
C VAL A 216 6.30 12.72 -18.81
N PRO A 217 5.49 12.10 -19.68
CA PRO A 217 5.51 12.36 -21.11
C PRO A 217 5.15 13.82 -21.47
N ASP A 218 4.23 14.41 -20.70
CA ASP A 218 3.75 15.78 -20.88
C ASP A 218 3.36 16.42 -19.55
N LEU A 219 3.38 17.72 -19.48
CA LEU A 219 3.03 18.50 -18.29
C LEU A 219 1.53 18.80 -18.17
N ALA A 220 0.74 18.42 -19.16
CA ALA A 220 -0.71 18.65 -19.23
C ALA A 220 -1.09 20.09 -18.83
N GLN A 221 -2.07 20.26 -17.92
CA GLN A 221 -2.55 21.56 -17.43
C GLN A 221 -1.53 22.38 -16.63
N TYR A 222 -0.34 21.84 -16.38
CA TYR A 222 0.71 22.51 -15.62
C TYR A 222 1.81 23.13 -16.49
N ALA A 223 1.77 22.95 -17.81
CA ALA A 223 2.80 23.42 -18.74
C ALA A 223 3.04 24.93 -18.60
N ASP A 224 1.97 25.72 -18.58
CA ASP A 224 2.03 27.20 -18.55
C ASP A 224 2.09 27.79 -17.13
N LYS A 225 2.19 26.96 -16.08
CA LYS A 225 2.33 27.45 -14.71
C LYS A 225 3.71 28.04 -14.48
N ASP A 226 3.78 29.16 -13.78
CA ASP A 226 5.05 29.74 -13.30
C ASP A 226 5.55 29.00 -12.04
N TRP A 227 5.86 27.71 -12.22
CA TRP A 227 6.34 26.80 -11.18
C TRP A 227 7.69 26.21 -11.58
N PRO A 228 8.52 25.80 -10.59
CA PRO A 228 9.71 25.01 -10.89
C PRO A 228 9.35 23.75 -11.68
N GLU A 229 10.18 23.38 -12.64
CA GLU A 229 9.91 22.27 -13.56
C GLU A 229 9.60 20.95 -12.86
N ASN A 230 10.33 20.63 -11.77
CA ASN A 230 10.05 19.43 -10.97
C ASN A 230 8.69 19.47 -10.27
N MET A 231 8.16 20.65 -9.94
CA MET A 231 6.81 20.78 -9.37
C MET A 231 5.75 20.54 -10.45
N LYS A 232 5.95 21.05 -11.65
CA LYS A 232 5.06 20.76 -12.79
C LYS A 232 5.00 19.26 -13.06
N LYS A 233 6.17 18.61 -13.14
CA LYS A 233 6.27 17.16 -13.35
C LYS A 233 5.59 16.35 -12.27
N HIS A 234 5.82 16.68 -11.00
CA HIS A 234 5.18 16.01 -9.86
C HIS A 234 3.65 16.11 -9.95
N ALA A 235 3.12 17.33 -10.15
CA ALA A 235 1.69 17.53 -10.30
C ALA A 235 1.10 16.79 -11.51
N ALA A 236 1.82 16.80 -12.64
CA ALA A 236 1.40 16.10 -13.85
C ALA A 236 1.39 14.57 -13.67
N MET A 237 2.37 14.00 -12.95
CA MET A 237 2.37 12.57 -12.60
C MET A 237 1.13 12.22 -11.75
N THR A 238 0.86 12.99 -10.70
CA THR A 238 -0.28 12.73 -9.80
C THR A 238 -1.61 12.84 -10.54
N SER A 239 -1.80 13.90 -11.34
CA SER A 239 -3.03 14.07 -12.15
C SER A 239 -3.16 13.02 -13.26
N ARG A 240 -2.04 12.47 -13.77
CA ARG A 240 -2.06 11.37 -14.73
C ARG A 240 -2.60 10.10 -14.09
N MET A 241 -2.14 9.77 -12.87
CA MET A 241 -2.68 8.66 -12.10
C MET A 241 -4.18 8.81 -11.85
N ASP A 242 -4.61 9.99 -11.42
CA ASP A 242 -6.02 10.31 -11.19
C ASP A 242 -6.88 10.06 -12.43
N ARG A 243 -6.47 10.62 -13.59
CA ARG A 243 -7.12 10.40 -14.89
C ARG A 243 -7.25 8.91 -15.21
N ASP A 244 -6.21 8.13 -14.98
CA ASP A 244 -6.16 6.72 -15.34
C ASP A 244 -6.99 5.86 -14.39
N ILE A 245 -7.12 6.24 -13.11
CA ILE A 245 -8.10 5.66 -12.17
C ILE A 245 -9.53 5.92 -12.67
N GLY A 246 -9.83 7.13 -13.14
CA GLY A 246 -11.10 7.45 -13.78
C GLY A 246 -11.36 6.60 -15.04
N THR A 247 -10.33 6.31 -15.82
CA THR A 247 -10.45 5.43 -16.99
C THR A 247 -10.80 3.99 -16.61
N ILE A 248 -10.16 3.45 -15.57
CA ILE A 248 -10.49 2.11 -15.03
C ILE A 248 -11.95 2.09 -14.54
N LYS A 249 -12.38 3.11 -13.81
CA LYS A 249 -13.75 3.23 -13.31
C LYS A 249 -14.78 3.22 -14.43
N ARG A 250 -14.59 4.03 -15.47
CA ARG A 250 -15.44 4.05 -16.66
C ARG A 250 -15.46 2.70 -17.37
N ARG A 251 -14.32 2.01 -17.46
CA ARG A 251 -14.26 0.68 -18.07
C ARG A 251 -15.09 -0.35 -17.30
N LEU A 252 -15.08 -0.32 -15.97
CA LEU A 252 -15.95 -1.18 -15.16
C LEU A 252 -17.43 -0.88 -15.38
N GLU A 253 -17.81 0.38 -15.56
CA GLU A 253 -19.18 0.80 -15.88
C GLU A 253 -19.60 0.27 -17.26
N GLU A 254 -18.76 0.44 -18.29
CA GLU A 254 -19.00 -0.08 -19.65
C GLU A 254 -19.16 -1.60 -19.69
N LEU A 255 -18.45 -2.33 -18.84
CA LEU A 255 -18.53 -3.78 -18.74
C LEU A 255 -19.68 -4.27 -17.84
N GLY A 256 -20.40 -3.37 -17.16
CA GLY A 256 -21.45 -3.72 -16.21
C GLY A 256 -20.93 -4.34 -14.91
N LEU A 257 -19.66 -4.09 -14.56
CA LEU A 257 -19.00 -4.64 -13.38
C LEU A 257 -18.96 -3.68 -12.18
N ALA A 258 -19.28 -2.40 -12.36
CA ALA A 258 -19.09 -1.36 -11.36
C ALA A 258 -19.80 -1.66 -10.02
N GLU A 259 -21.07 -2.09 -10.06
CA GLU A 259 -21.86 -2.41 -8.85
C GLU A 259 -21.35 -3.64 -8.09
N ASN A 260 -20.58 -4.51 -8.76
CA ASN A 260 -19.97 -5.70 -8.16
C ASN A 260 -18.45 -5.57 -7.98
N THR A 261 -17.93 -4.35 -7.88
CA THR A 261 -16.48 -4.11 -7.71
C THR A 261 -16.21 -3.16 -6.55
N LEU A 262 -15.45 -3.63 -5.55
CA LEU A 262 -14.86 -2.80 -4.52
C LEU A 262 -13.54 -2.21 -5.02
N ILE A 263 -13.44 -0.89 -5.08
CA ILE A 263 -12.19 -0.17 -5.37
C ILE A 263 -11.70 0.47 -4.08
N MET A 264 -10.44 0.21 -3.72
CA MET A 264 -9.75 0.85 -2.59
C MET A 264 -8.54 1.61 -3.14
N PHE A 265 -8.36 2.87 -2.75
CA PHE A 265 -7.21 3.69 -3.12
C PHE A 265 -6.41 4.06 -1.88
N ASN A 266 -5.08 3.96 -1.97
CA ASN A 266 -4.15 4.24 -0.87
C ASN A 266 -2.79 4.74 -1.39
N SER A 267 -1.91 5.16 -0.45
CA SER A 267 -0.47 5.38 -0.68
C SER A 267 0.37 4.51 0.25
N ASP A 268 1.49 4.00 -0.24
CA ASP A 268 2.33 3.07 0.52
C ASP A 268 3.07 3.70 1.71
N ASN A 269 3.33 4.99 1.66
CA ASN A 269 3.88 5.80 2.76
C ASN A 269 3.69 7.30 2.46
N GLY A 270 4.02 8.15 3.42
CA GLY A 270 3.99 9.61 3.24
C GLY A 270 4.99 10.09 2.16
N ALA A 271 4.78 11.32 1.69
CA ALA A 271 5.58 11.92 0.62
C ALA A 271 7.08 11.95 0.91
N HIS A 272 7.90 11.72 -0.12
CA HIS A 272 9.35 11.80 0.00
C HIS A 272 9.85 13.24 0.21
N GLY A 273 9.20 14.22 -0.44
CA GLY A 273 9.51 15.63 -0.30
C GLY A 273 10.78 16.08 -1.00
N MET A 274 11.17 15.44 -2.10
CA MET A 274 12.31 15.89 -2.89
C MET A 274 12.04 17.22 -3.61
N SER A 275 13.12 17.94 -3.90
CA SER A 275 13.08 19.20 -4.67
C SER A 275 12.19 20.29 -4.06
N GLY A 276 11.84 20.21 -2.79
CA GLY A 276 11.00 21.21 -2.10
C GLY A 276 9.49 20.96 -2.23
N SER A 277 9.05 19.82 -2.74
CA SER A 277 7.62 19.50 -2.94
C SER A 277 6.81 19.53 -1.64
N LEU A 278 7.39 19.14 -0.50
CA LEU A 278 6.72 19.18 0.81
C LEU A 278 6.13 20.57 1.12
N ALA A 279 6.96 21.60 1.01
CA ALA A 279 6.52 22.96 1.30
C ALA A 279 5.67 23.55 0.17
N PHE A 280 6.01 23.23 -1.11
CA PHE A 280 5.34 23.81 -2.26
C PHE A 280 3.88 23.33 -2.40
N PHE A 281 3.63 22.05 -2.20
CA PHE A 281 2.31 21.43 -2.29
C PHE A 281 1.68 21.14 -0.93
N GLN A 282 2.39 21.37 0.18
CA GLN A 282 1.96 20.93 1.51
C GLN A 282 1.58 19.46 1.51
N THR A 283 2.48 18.62 0.96
CA THR A 283 2.18 17.21 0.63
C THR A 283 1.71 16.35 1.81
N SER A 284 2.07 16.72 3.04
CA SER A 284 1.56 16.07 4.26
C SER A 284 0.33 16.77 4.86
N GLY A 285 -0.17 17.86 4.24
CA GLY A 285 -1.14 18.75 4.88
C GLY A 285 -0.55 19.35 6.16
N ASP A 286 -1.33 19.38 7.24
CA ASP A 286 -0.91 19.85 8.56
C ASP A 286 -0.16 18.78 9.38
N LEU A 287 -0.08 17.54 8.88
CA LEU A 287 0.56 16.43 9.57
C LEU A 287 2.08 16.57 9.63
N ARG A 288 2.65 16.27 10.78
CA ARG A 288 4.10 16.25 10.97
C ARG A 288 4.72 15.04 10.28
N GLY A 289 5.90 15.24 9.68
CA GLY A 289 6.70 14.16 9.15
C GLY A 289 6.53 13.91 7.66
N LYS A 290 7.19 12.87 7.21
CA LYS A 290 7.29 12.44 5.80
C LYS A 290 7.85 11.03 5.72
N LYS A 291 8.00 10.48 4.53
CA LYS A 291 8.71 9.20 4.27
C LYS A 291 9.95 9.06 5.17
N ARG A 292 10.17 7.88 5.73
CA ARG A 292 11.20 7.51 6.72
C ARG A 292 10.99 8.10 8.12
N GLN A 293 9.80 8.60 8.43
CA GLN A 293 9.44 9.08 9.77
C GLN A 293 8.09 8.48 10.19
N VAL A 294 7.97 8.04 11.43
CA VAL A 294 6.75 7.39 11.95
C VAL A 294 5.74 8.39 12.57
N TYR A 295 5.96 9.69 12.38
CA TYR A 295 4.93 10.71 12.59
C TYR A 295 3.84 10.57 11.52
N ASP A 296 2.67 11.15 11.76
CA ASP A 296 1.50 10.94 10.92
C ASP A 296 1.72 11.30 9.44
N GLY A 297 2.45 12.37 9.14
CA GLY A 297 2.82 12.70 7.76
C GLY A 297 3.69 11.66 7.04
N GLY A 298 4.26 10.70 7.77
CA GLY A 298 5.02 9.58 7.19
C GLY A 298 4.22 8.28 7.08
N VAL A 299 3.15 8.11 7.87
CA VAL A 299 2.41 6.84 7.96
C VAL A 299 0.90 6.95 7.77
N ARG A 300 0.27 8.14 7.88
CA ARG A 300 -1.15 8.31 7.58
C ARG A 300 -1.34 8.33 6.06
N SER A 301 -2.20 7.45 5.55
CA SER A 301 -2.44 7.26 4.12
C SER A 301 -3.77 7.90 3.69
N PRO A 302 -3.84 8.55 2.53
CA PRO A 302 -5.11 9.01 1.97
C PRO A 302 -5.89 7.80 1.45
N MET A 303 -6.92 7.36 2.18
CA MET A 303 -7.71 6.19 1.80
C MET A 303 -9.12 6.56 1.34
N ILE A 304 -9.54 5.93 0.23
CA ILE A 304 -10.92 5.88 -0.24
C ILE A 304 -11.32 4.42 -0.42
N ALA A 305 -12.57 4.09 -0.06
CA ALA A 305 -13.26 2.87 -0.46
C ALA A 305 -14.49 3.24 -1.30
N TYR A 306 -14.61 2.65 -2.49
CA TYR A 306 -15.71 2.89 -3.42
C TYR A 306 -16.32 1.57 -3.87
N TRP A 307 -17.59 1.38 -3.56
CA TRP A 307 -18.37 0.21 -3.99
C TRP A 307 -19.83 0.64 -4.13
N PRO A 308 -20.30 0.92 -5.35
CA PRO A 308 -21.66 1.41 -5.57
C PRO A 308 -22.73 0.53 -4.94
N GLY A 309 -23.62 1.14 -4.16
CA GLY A 309 -24.72 0.44 -3.50
C GLY A 309 -24.33 -0.45 -2.30
N LYS A 310 -23.05 -0.48 -1.91
CA LYS A 310 -22.55 -1.23 -0.75
C LYS A 310 -21.85 -0.34 0.26
N VAL A 311 -20.83 0.39 -0.16
CA VAL A 311 -20.18 1.43 0.67
C VAL A 311 -21.09 2.65 0.71
N PRO A 312 -21.41 3.21 1.90
CA PRO A 312 -22.26 4.40 2.02
C PRO A 312 -21.62 5.60 1.31
N ALA A 313 -22.34 6.14 0.30
CA ALA A 313 -21.84 7.24 -0.51
C ALA A 313 -21.67 8.53 0.30
N GLY A 314 -20.55 9.25 0.10
CA GLY A 314 -20.22 10.50 0.77
C GLY A 314 -19.94 10.38 2.26
N SER A 315 -19.75 9.15 2.76
CA SER A 315 -19.43 8.93 4.17
C SER A 315 -17.95 9.22 4.49
N VAL A 316 -17.70 9.51 5.75
CA VAL A 316 -16.36 9.71 6.31
C VAL A 316 -16.23 8.80 7.53
N SER A 317 -15.19 8.00 7.58
CA SER A 317 -14.88 7.13 8.71
C SER A 317 -13.60 7.59 9.41
N ASP A 318 -13.65 7.66 10.74
CA ASP A 318 -12.51 7.88 11.64
C ASP A 318 -12.04 6.56 12.28
N HIS A 319 -12.50 5.41 11.77
CA HIS A 319 -12.03 4.12 12.23
C HIS A 319 -10.52 4.00 12.07
N ILE A 320 -9.82 3.76 13.20
CA ILE A 320 -8.36 3.62 13.24
C ILE A 320 -7.98 2.27 12.64
N SER A 321 -7.46 2.28 11.42
CA SER A 321 -7.15 1.11 10.63
C SER A 321 -5.79 1.18 9.94
N SER A 322 -5.29 0.07 9.45
CA SER A 322 -3.98 0.03 8.79
C SER A 322 -3.90 -1.03 7.69
N PHE A 323 -2.82 -1.01 6.93
CA PHE A 323 -2.55 -1.93 5.83
C PHE A 323 -2.62 -3.41 6.21
N TRP A 324 -2.23 -3.78 7.43
CA TRP A 324 -2.34 -5.19 7.88
C TRP A 324 -3.77 -5.66 8.11
N ASP A 325 -4.75 -4.75 8.04
CA ASP A 325 -6.18 -5.08 8.10
C ASP A 325 -6.72 -5.61 6.77
N MET A 326 -5.97 -5.41 5.66
CA MET A 326 -6.39 -5.89 4.35
C MET A 326 -6.57 -7.41 4.29
N LEU A 327 -5.65 -8.18 4.86
CA LEU A 327 -5.71 -9.64 4.84
C LEU A 327 -6.98 -10.18 5.54
N PRO A 328 -7.30 -9.82 6.80
CA PRO A 328 -8.55 -10.28 7.44
C PRO A 328 -9.80 -9.66 6.80
N THR A 329 -9.73 -8.47 6.21
CA THR A 329 -10.86 -7.88 5.45
C THR A 329 -11.19 -8.70 4.22
N MET A 330 -10.21 -9.16 3.47
CA MET A 330 -10.42 -10.05 2.33
C MET A 330 -10.89 -11.43 2.77
N ALA A 331 -10.42 -11.93 3.91
CA ALA A 331 -10.89 -13.18 4.48
C ALA A 331 -12.39 -13.12 4.81
N GLU A 332 -12.84 -12.07 5.48
CA GLU A 332 -14.25 -11.88 5.80
C GLU A 332 -15.10 -11.65 4.55
N LEU A 333 -14.62 -10.84 3.59
CA LEU A 333 -15.31 -10.56 2.33
C LEU A 333 -15.58 -11.82 1.50
N THR A 334 -14.61 -12.75 1.48
CA THR A 334 -14.66 -13.95 0.66
C THR A 334 -15.16 -15.18 1.39
N GLY A 335 -15.13 -15.17 2.72
CA GLY A 335 -15.36 -16.36 3.56
C GLY A 335 -14.18 -17.34 3.58
N GLU A 336 -13.06 -17.04 2.92
CA GLU A 336 -11.85 -17.87 2.93
C GLU A 336 -11.01 -17.54 4.17
N PRO A 337 -10.67 -18.50 5.05
CA PRO A 337 -9.94 -18.19 6.26
C PRO A 337 -8.47 -17.81 6.00
N VAL A 338 -7.94 -16.94 6.85
CA VAL A 338 -6.49 -16.65 6.87
C VAL A 338 -5.73 -17.92 7.30
N ALA A 339 -4.71 -18.30 6.53
CA ALA A 339 -3.85 -19.42 6.90
C ALA A 339 -2.75 -18.95 7.86
N GLY A 340 -3.02 -18.99 9.15
CA GLY A 340 -2.11 -18.58 10.22
C GLY A 340 -2.59 -17.36 11.00
N GLU A 341 -1.65 -16.68 11.65
CA GLU A 341 -1.93 -15.51 12.49
C GLU A 341 -1.83 -14.22 11.69
N THR A 342 -2.68 -13.24 12.02
CA THR A 342 -2.63 -11.86 11.53
C THR A 342 -2.66 -10.88 12.69
N ASP A 343 -2.04 -9.70 12.53
CA ASP A 343 -2.14 -8.58 13.46
C ASP A 343 -3.30 -7.65 13.11
N GLY A 344 -3.91 -7.86 11.95
CA GLY A 344 -5.03 -7.08 11.45
C GLY A 344 -6.38 -7.51 12.01
N ILE A 345 -7.32 -6.59 11.93
CA ILE A 345 -8.76 -6.83 12.12
C ILE A 345 -9.49 -6.44 10.83
N SER A 346 -10.60 -7.10 10.55
CA SER A 346 -11.36 -6.77 9.34
C SER A 346 -11.99 -5.39 9.44
N MET A 347 -11.89 -4.62 8.35
CA MET A 347 -12.57 -3.33 8.16
C MET A 347 -13.92 -3.50 7.43
N LEU A 348 -14.31 -4.72 7.09
CA LEU A 348 -15.54 -4.96 6.30
C LEU A 348 -16.80 -4.38 6.95
N PRO A 349 -17.00 -4.47 8.28
CA PRO A 349 -18.16 -3.82 8.91
C PRO A 349 -18.20 -2.32 8.65
N THR A 350 -17.11 -1.60 8.83
CA THR A 350 -17.02 -0.15 8.52
C THR A 350 -17.28 0.11 7.04
N LEU A 351 -16.66 -0.66 6.15
CA LEU A 351 -16.88 -0.52 4.69
C LEU A 351 -18.35 -0.65 4.30
N LEU A 352 -19.12 -1.45 5.03
CA LEU A 352 -20.54 -1.66 4.78
C LEU A 352 -21.46 -0.74 5.61
N GLY A 353 -20.90 0.20 6.38
CA GLY A 353 -21.65 1.13 7.23
C GLY A 353 -22.24 0.48 8.51
N ASN A 354 -21.64 -0.61 8.97
CA ASN A 354 -22.02 -1.35 10.17
C ASN A 354 -21.03 -1.08 11.32
N ASP A 355 -20.77 0.19 11.63
CA ASP A 355 -19.74 0.61 12.58
C ASP A 355 -19.96 0.05 14.00
N ASP A 356 -21.20 -0.27 14.38
CA ASP A 356 -21.55 -0.92 15.64
C ASP A 356 -21.00 -2.36 15.77
N GLN A 357 -20.61 -2.99 14.65
CA GLN A 357 -20.00 -4.32 14.59
C GLN A 357 -18.49 -4.26 14.39
N GLN A 358 -17.95 -3.05 14.15
CA GLN A 358 -16.53 -2.87 13.89
C GLN A 358 -15.69 -3.09 15.14
N GLN A 359 -14.72 -3.99 15.08
CA GLN A 359 -13.73 -4.19 16.12
C GLN A 359 -12.68 -3.09 16.08
N GLU A 360 -12.17 -2.70 17.24
CA GLU A 360 -11.12 -1.70 17.36
C GLU A 360 -9.77 -2.35 17.69
N HIS A 361 -8.70 -1.78 17.14
CA HIS A 361 -7.34 -2.12 17.53
C HIS A 361 -7.06 -1.66 18.96
N LYS A 362 -6.41 -2.53 19.76
CA LYS A 362 -5.82 -2.12 21.03
C LYS A 362 -4.78 -1.00 20.82
N TYR A 363 -3.97 -1.16 19.79
CA TYR A 363 -3.01 -0.17 19.28
C TYR A 363 -2.60 -0.51 17.85
N LEU A 364 -2.09 0.50 17.11
CA LEU A 364 -1.30 0.30 15.92
C LEU A 364 0.17 0.49 16.26
N TYR A 365 1.07 -0.26 15.57
CA TYR A 365 2.50 -0.25 15.85
C TYR A 365 3.35 -0.08 14.59
N TRP A 366 4.38 0.76 14.68
CA TRP A 366 5.39 0.94 13.64
C TRP A 366 6.78 0.87 14.21
N GLU A 367 7.68 0.27 13.45
CA GLU A 367 9.13 0.38 13.64
C GLU A 367 9.82 0.46 12.29
N LEU A 368 10.82 1.30 12.19
CA LEU A 368 11.58 1.51 10.97
C LEU A 368 13.08 1.41 11.23
N TYR A 369 13.79 0.81 10.28
CA TYR A 369 15.23 0.60 10.35
C TYR A 369 16.03 1.47 9.37
N GLU A 370 15.37 2.30 8.56
CA GLU A 370 16.06 3.24 7.67
C GLU A 370 16.27 4.60 8.34
N GLY A 371 17.43 5.21 8.09
CA GLY A 371 17.78 6.50 8.68
C GLY A 371 18.02 6.39 10.18
N SER A 372 17.29 7.14 11.00
CA SER A 372 17.23 6.94 12.45
C SER A 372 16.23 5.84 12.77
N PRO A 373 16.63 4.76 13.46
CA PRO A 373 15.69 3.71 13.84
C PRO A 373 14.67 4.28 14.83
N ASN A 374 13.41 4.28 14.42
CA ASN A 374 12.31 4.88 15.16
C ASN A 374 11.18 3.89 15.39
N GLN A 375 10.32 4.18 16.37
CA GLN A 375 9.13 3.40 16.70
C GLN A 375 7.98 4.35 17.01
N ALA A 376 6.75 3.90 16.74
CA ALA A 376 5.55 4.59 17.19
C ALA A 376 4.44 3.61 17.56
N VAL A 377 3.56 4.06 18.44
CA VAL A 377 2.30 3.40 18.79
C VAL A 377 1.18 4.43 18.71
N ARG A 378 0.07 4.09 18.03
CA ARG A 378 -1.21 4.79 18.11
C ARG A 378 -2.16 3.98 18.98
N MET A 379 -2.68 4.57 20.07
CA MET A 379 -3.62 3.95 21.00
C MET A 379 -4.80 4.91 21.24
N GLY A 380 -5.91 4.66 20.57
CA GLY A 380 -7.04 5.59 20.54
C GLY A 380 -6.58 6.99 20.09
N LYS A 381 -6.80 8.02 20.89
CA LYS A 381 -6.36 9.38 20.58
C LYS A 381 -4.85 9.65 20.82
N TRP A 382 -4.16 8.76 21.51
CA TRP A 382 -2.76 8.95 21.89
C TRP A 382 -1.81 8.36 20.85
N LYS A 383 -0.76 9.11 20.53
CA LYS A 383 0.36 8.62 19.74
C LYS A 383 1.67 8.86 20.47
N GLY A 384 2.37 7.76 20.75
CA GLY A 384 3.71 7.78 21.32
C GLY A 384 4.76 7.53 20.27
N VAL A 385 5.81 8.34 20.24
CA VAL A 385 6.90 8.26 19.25
C VAL A 385 8.25 8.17 19.93
N VAL A 386 9.08 7.22 19.51
CA VAL A 386 10.52 7.15 19.82
C VAL A 386 11.27 7.51 18.53
N ALA A 387 11.70 8.77 18.43
CA ALA A 387 12.27 9.32 17.20
C ALA A 387 13.63 8.73 16.80
N ASP A 388 14.42 8.25 17.77
CA ASP A 388 15.71 7.59 17.55
C ASP A 388 16.03 6.64 18.71
N ARG A 389 15.84 5.34 18.50
CA ARG A 389 16.10 4.28 19.50
C ARG A 389 17.56 4.22 19.98
N ARG A 390 18.52 4.68 19.18
CA ARG A 390 19.94 4.73 19.56
C ARG A 390 20.21 5.72 20.68
N LYS A 391 19.33 6.73 20.84
CA LYS A 391 19.38 7.75 21.90
C LYS A 391 18.60 7.33 23.15
N GLY A 392 18.13 6.10 23.21
CA GLY A 392 17.30 5.57 24.28
C GLY A 392 15.80 5.65 23.98
N MET A 393 15.00 5.13 24.89
CA MET A 393 13.54 5.01 24.74
C MET A 393 12.83 6.25 25.31
N LYS A 394 13.28 7.46 24.91
CA LYS A 394 12.51 8.67 25.22
C LYS A 394 11.28 8.67 24.33
N ILE A 395 10.09 8.65 24.96
CA ILE A 395 8.80 8.71 24.28
C ILE A 395 8.35 10.16 24.24
N GLU A 396 8.05 10.68 23.06
CA GLU A 396 7.23 11.85 22.82
C GLU A 396 5.77 11.39 22.80
N LEU A 397 4.84 12.13 23.43
CA LEU A 397 3.41 11.78 23.49
C LEU A 397 2.56 12.91 22.91
N TYR A 398 1.61 12.55 22.03
CA TYR A 398 0.71 13.49 21.36
C TYR A 398 -0.75 13.04 21.50
N ASP A 399 -1.66 13.99 21.75
CA ASP A 399 -3.10 13.81 21.61
C ASP A 399 -3.49 14.18 20.18
N ILE A 400 -3.63 13.17 19.30
CA ILE A 400 -3.84 13.39 17.87
C ILE A 400 -5.19 14.05 17.55
N THR A 401 -6.17 13.94 18.44
CA THR A 401 -7.47 14.59 18.25
C THR A 401 -7.44 16.09 18.54
N ALA A 402 -6.53 16.54 19.41
CA ALA A 402 -6.34 17.93 19.76
C ALA A 402 -5.15 18.58 19.03
N ASP A 403 -4.15 17.77 18.64
CA ASP A 403 -2.90 18.18 17.98
C ASP A 403 -2.55 17.19 16.85
N GLU A 404 -3.33 17.24 15.79
CA GLU A 404 -3.11 16.39 14.59
C GLU A 404 -1.71 16.58 13.99
N GLY A 405 -1.13 17.75 14.16
CA GLY A 405 0.21 18.10 13.68
C GLY A 405 1.36 17.63 14.56
N GLU A 406 1.12 16.92 15.67
CA GLU A 406 2.16 16.40 16.58
C GLU A 406 3.19 17.48 17.00
N LYS A 407 2.68 18.69 17.38
CA LYS A 407 3.51 19.86 17.68
C LYS A 407 3.84 19.98 19.17
N SER A 408 2.97 19.46 20.06
CA SER A 408 3.02 19.64 21.50
C SER A 408 3.26 18.31 22.21
N ASP A 409 4.50 18.04 22.64
CA ASP A 409 4.84 16.85 23.44
C ASP A 409 4.27 16.99 24.86
N VAL A 410 3.23 16.22 25.17
CA VAL A 410 2.54 16.22 26.48
C VAL A 410 2.96 15.04 27.39
N ALA A 411 4.08 14.37 27.09
CA ALA A 411 4.55 13.19 27.85
C ALA A 411 4.72 13.47 29.34
N ALA A 412 5.13 14.68 29.71
CA ALA A 412 5.31 15.06 31.11
C ALA A 412 3.98 15.23 31.89
N GLU A 413 2.88 15.51 31.17
CA GLU A 413 1.54 15.75 31.73
C GLU A 413 0.76 14.42 31.92
N TYR A 414 1.09 13.37 31.14
CA TYR A 414 0.38 12.09 31.13
C TYR A 414 1.33 10.89 31.31
N PRO A 415 2.05 10.79 32.46
CA PRO A 415 3.04 9.73 32.70
C PRO A 415 2.44 8.32 32.71
N GLU A 416 1.16 8.17 33.08
CA GLU A 416 0.44 6.88 33.02
C GLU A 416 0.23 6.43 31.58
N VAL A 417 -0.13 7.34 30.66
CA VAL A 417 -0.27 7.04 29.24
C VAL A 417 1.08 6.66 28.63
N VAL A 418 2.15 7.41 28.98
CA VAL A 418 3.52 7.06 28.56
C VAL A 418 3.90 5.65 29.02
N SER A 419 3.46 5.22 30.22
CA SER A 419 3.71 3.87 30.72
C SER A 419 2.98 2.81 29.88
N GLU A 420 1.73 3.03 29.48
CA GLU A 420 0.97 2.12 28.62
C GLU A 420 1.56 2.07 27.20
N ILE A 421 1.89 3.22 26.62
CA ILE A 421 2.59 3.27 25.31
C ILE A 421 3.92 2.49 25.37
N ARG A 422 4.70 2.62 26.45
CA ARG A 422 5.95 1.88 26.63
C ARG A 422 5.72 0.37 26.65
N LYS A 423 4.67 -0.09 27.34
CA LYS A 423 4.30 -1.52 27.35
C LYS A 423 3.95 -1.99 25.94
N ALA A 424 3.14 -1.24 25.19
CA ALA A 424 2.78 -1.57 23.82
C ALA A 424 4.01 -1.60 22.88
N LEU A 425 4.94 -0.63 23.01
CA LEU A 425 6.20 -0.61 22.24
C LEU A 425 7.07 -1.85 22.50
N ILE A 426 7.05 -2.39 23.70
CA ILE A 426 7.81 -3.59 24.07
C ILE A 426 7.06 -4.86 23.61
N GLU A 427 5.76 -4.95 23.86
CA GLU A 427 4.91 -6.10 23.53
C GLU A 427 4.87 -6.35 22.01
N ALA A 428 4.75 -5.30 21.20
CA ALA A 428 4.64 -5.38 19.76
C ALA A 428 5.96 -5.67 19.03
N HIS A 429 7.10 -5.54 19.71
CA HIS A 429 8.41 -5.76 19.09
C HIS A 429 8.90 -7.18 19.26
N GLU A 430 8.96 -7.93 18.18
CA GLU A 430 9.69 -9.21 18.14
C GLU A 430 11.12 -9.02 17.60
N PRO A 431 12.16 -9.51 18.32
CA PRO A 431 13.52 -9.49 17.81
C PRO A 431 13.63 -10.23 16.47
N SER A 432 14.25 -9.58 15.50
CA SER A 432 14.49 -10.18 14.18
C SER A 432 15.98 -10.42 13.98
N PRO A 433 16.40 -11.62 13.50
CA PRO A 433 17.80 -11.87 13.17
C PRO A 433 18.28 -11.04 11.97
N TYR A 434 17.35 -10.48 11.20
CA TYR A 434 17.63 -9.73 9.98
C TYR A 434 17.69 -8.21 10.20
N TRP A 435 17.10 -7.71 11.28
CA TRP A 435 16.99 -6.29 11.59
C TRP A 435 17.53 -6.01 12.99
N SER A 436 18.51 -5.13 13.11
CA SER A 436 19.12 -4.75 14.37
C SER A 436 18.80 -3.30 14.74
N LYS A 437 19.00 -2.97 16.03
CA LYS A 437 18.86 -1.58 16.52
C LYS A 437 19.80 -0.58 15.81
N ASP A 438 20.86 -1.08 15.18
CA ASP A 438 21.87 -0.25 14.52
C ASP A 438 21.54 0.02 13.05
N ASN A 439 20.35 -0.38 12.61
CA ASN A 439 19.79 -0.09 11.29
C ASN A 439 20.48 -0.77 10.11
N ALA A 440 21.28 -1.80 10.37
CA ALA A 440 21.90 -2.61 9.34
C ALA A 440 21.09 -3.90 9.16
N PRO A 441 20.53 -4.17 7.97
CA PRO A 441 20.02 -5.49 7.69
C PRO A 441 21.18 -6.49 7.75
N LEU A 442 20.99 -7.59 8.45
CA LEU A 442 22.02 -8.63 8.59
C LEU A 442 22.29 -9.40 7.28
N PHE A 443 21.59 -9.09 6.20
CA PHE A 443 21.79 -9.72 4.88
C PHE A 443 23.08 -9.36 4.18
N ASP A 444 23.80 -8.31 4.60
CA ASP A 444 25.12 -8.01 4.11
C ASP A 444 26.15 -9.06 4.52
N THR A 445 25.77 -9.97 5.42
CA THR A 445 26.61 -11.07 5.82
C THR A 445 26.38 -12.28 4.89
N LYS A 446 27.46 -12.87 4.42
CA LYS A 446 27.44 -14.09 3.61
C LYS A 446 26.57 -15.18 4.25
N ALA A 447 26.63 -15.33 5.57
CA ALA A 447 25.86 -16.31 6.32
C ALA A 447 24.33 -16.06 6.27
N ALA A 448 23.88 -14.80 6.29
CA ALA A 448 22.45 -14.48 6.19
C ALA A 448 21.91 -14.73 4.78
N CYS A 449 22.71 -14.46 3.75
CA CYS A 449 22.37 -14.76 2.37
C CYS A 449 22.27 -16.29 2.15
N GLU A 450 23.24 -17.04 2.63
CA GLU A 450 23.27 -18.52 2.55
C GLU A 450 22.08 -19.16 3.28
N ALA A 451 21.73 -18.67 4.47
CA ALA A 451 20.59 -19.16 5.25
C ALA A 451 19.23 -18.96 4.54
N ASN A 452 19.14 -18.00 3.63
CA ASN A 452 17.94 -17.70 2.86
C ASN A 452 18.01 -18.17 1.39
N GLY A 453 19.05 -18.94 1.01
CA GLY A 453 19.20 -19.45 -0.36
C GLY A 453 19.44 -18.35 -1.41
N VAL A 454 20.01 -17.22 -1.01
CA VAL A 454 20.24 -16.05 -1.86
C VAL A 454 21.72 -15.79 -2.02
N GLU A 455 22.18 -15.54 -3.25
CA GLU A 455 23.57 -15.15 -3.47
C GLU A 455 23.83 -13.74 -2.90
N PRO A 456 24.93 -13.55 -2.13
CA PRO A 456 25.28 -12.23 -1.61
C PRO A 456 25.59 -11.26 -2.75
N ALA A 457 25.14 -10.01 -2.59
CA ALA A 457 25.44 -8.97 -3.57
C ALA A 457 26.96 -8.82 -3.77
N PRO A 458 27.44 -8.63 -5.01
CA PRO A 458 28.87 -8.42 -5.24
C PRO A 458 29.35 -7.18 -4.48
N ALA A 459 30.50 -7.32 -3.80
CA ALA A 459 31.07 -6.25 -3.02
C ALA A 459 31.27 -5.00 -3.89
N LYS A 460 30.70 -3.85 -3.46
CA LYS A 460 30.91 -2.57 -4.16
C LYS A 460 32.39 -2.31 -4.30
N PRO A 461 32.89 -1.95 -5.50
CA PRO A 461 34.29 -1.66 -5.69
C PRO A 461 34.69 -0.51 -4.74
N LYS A 462 35.72 -0.73 -3.93
CA LYS A 462 36.25 0.30 -3.03
C LYS A 462 36.60 1.54 -3.88
N LYS A 463 35.90 2.67 -3.65
CA LYS A 463 36.31 3.94 -4.25
C LYS A 463 37.77 4.17 -3.91
N LYS A 464 38.65 4.13 -4.91
CA LYS A 464 40.04 4.55 -4.73
C LYS A 464 39.98 6.00 -4.25
N LYS A 465 40.44 6.25 -3.03
CA LYS A 465 40.70 7.64 -2.59
C LYS A 465 41.72 8.20 -3.58
N SER A 466 41.30 9.14 -4.41
CA SER A 466 42.24 9.97 -5.15
C SER A 466 43.10 10.72 -4.13
N LYS A 467 44.39 10.48 -4.19
CA LYS A 467 45.38 11.26 -3.43
C LYS A 467 45.45 12.67 -4.00
#